data_ae23d25702504300fdc7b3713c620df2
#
_entry.id   ae23d25702504300fdc7b3713c620df2
#
_cell.length_a   1.000
_cell.length_b   1.000
_cell.length_c   1.000
_cell.angle_alpha   90.00
_cell.angle_beta   90.00
_cell.angle_gamma   90.00
#
_symmetry.space_group_name_H-M   'P 1'
#
loop_
_entity.id
_entity.type
_entity.pdbx_description
1 polymer ?
#
loop_
_entity_poly.entity_id
_entity_poly.type
_entity_poly.pdbx_seq_one_letter_code
_entity_poly.pdbx_strand_id
1 'polypeptide(L)'
;MSRKRIKVDSVAEGFLELLEARGVEYFFGGGAGTDFPPFIEAFAKWKTQGRTKGIQPVTAIHEITAVSMAHGYAMITGDPQVVMVHTIAGTANALGGIINAARARVPMLLAAGRTSITEKGHVTSRGQGIHWAQESFDQAGMLREFVKWDYELRRGEQLETVVDRALAITRNEPSGP
;
A
#
# COMPACT_ATOMS: atom_id res chain seq x y z
N MET A 1 22.70 9.22 7.93
CA MET A 1 22.06 8.04 8.57
C MET A 1 22.76 6.77 8.10
N SER A 2 23.15 5.87 9.02
CA SER A 2 23.75 4.58 8.64
C SER A 2 22.70 3.70 7.98
N ARG A 3 23.01 3.10 6.81
CA ARG A 3 22.14 2.12 6.14
C ARG A 3 22.12 0.84 6.99
N LYS A 4 20.92 0.38 7.37
CA LYS A 4 20.70 -0.91 8.03
C LYS A 4 20.20 -1.90 7.00
N ARG A 5 20.87 -3.04 6.86
CA ARG A 5 20.35 -4.16 6.07
C ARG A 5 19.42 -4.99 6.94
N ILE A 6 18.21 -5.24 6.45
CA ILE A 6 17.21 -6.09 7.10
C ILE A 6 16.98 -7.29 6.21
N LYS A 7 17.05 -8.50 6.78
CA LYS A 7 16.66 -9.73 6.09
C LYS A 7 15.16 -9.92 6.26
N VAL A 8 14.46 -10.12 5.17
CA VAL A 8 13.00 -10.34 5.15
C VAL A 8 12.69 -11.58 4.34
N ASP A 9 11.57 -12.24 4.62
CA ASP A 9 11.15 -13.47 3.95
C ASP A 9 10.27 -13.19 2.73
N SER A 10 9.69 -11.98 2.66
CA SER A 10 8.83 -11.58 1.55
C SER A 10 8.97 -10.09 1.22
N VAL A 11 8.55 -9.71 0.02
CA VAL A 11 8.47 -8.28 -0.39
C VAL A 11 7.47 -7.52 0.48
N ALA A 12 6.38 -8.15 0.89
CA ALA A 12 5.38 -7.54 1.78
C ALA A 12 5.98 -7.22 3.15
N GLU A 13 6.74 -8.16 3.76
CA GLU A 13 7.46 -7.90 5.00
C GLU A 13 8.47 -6.74 4.83
N GLY A 14 9.22 -6.76 3.73
CA GLY A 14 10.15 -5.68 3.40
C GLY A 14 9.47 -4.32 3.22
N PHE A 15 8.28 -4.30 2.63
CA PHE A 15 7.47 -3.10 2.50
C PHE A 15 7.07 -2.53 3.86
N LEU A 16 6.56 -3.36 4.76
CA LEU A 16 6.17 -2.94 6.11
C LEU A 16 7.37 -2.44 6.93
N GLU A 17 8.50 -3.15 6.90
CA GLU A 17 9.75 -2.72 7.56
C GLU A 17 10.24 -1.37 7.05
N LEU A 18 10.13 -1.15 5.74
CA LEU A 18 10.54 0.10 5.12
C LEU A 18 9.61 1.25 5.49
N LEU A 19 8.30 1.04 5.46
CA LEU A 19 7.31 2.02 5.87
C LEU A 19 7.54 2.48 7.32
N GLU A 20 7.73 1.51 8.23
CA GLU A 20 8.03 1.82 9.63
C GLU A 20 9.33 2.61 9.77
N ALA A 21 10.40 2.22 9.07
CA ALA A 21 11.67 2.94 9.06
C ALA A 21 11.55 4.37 8.50
N ARG A 22 10.49 4.69 7.78
CA ARG A 22 10.19 6.02 7.22
C ARG A 22 9.13 6.79 8.03
N GLY A 23 8.76 6.28 9.21
CA GLY A 23 7.86 6.95 10.14
C GLY A 23 6.37 6.76 9.83
N VAL A 24 6.02 5.78 9.02
CA VAL A 24 4.61 5.41 8.83
C VAL A 24 4.16 4.60 10.05
N GLU A 25 3.14 5.07 10.73
CA GLU A 25 2.67 4.47 11.99
C GLU A 25 1.52 3.48 11.78
N TYR A 26 0.71 3.70 10.75
CA TYR A 26 -0.48 2.89 10.49
C TYR A 26 -0.51 2.36 9.06
N PHE A 27 -0.89 1.10 8.95
CA PHE A 27 -1.20 0.42 7.70
C PHE A 27 -2.72 0.23 7.62
N PHE A 28 -3.39 1.12 6.92
CA PHE A 28 -4.83 1.06 6.75
C PHE A 28 -5.19 0.08 5.63
N GLY A 29 -5.81 -1.05 5.98
CA GLY A 29 -6.31 -2.03 5.01
C GLY A 29 -7.78 -1.79 4.69
N GLY A 30 -8.10 -1.48 3.45
CA GLY A 30 -9.46 -1.38 2.95
C GLY A 30 -9.94 -2.71 2.39
N GLY A 31 -10.83 -3.38 3.11
CA GLY A 31 -11.27 -4.72 2.73
C GLY A 31 -10.18 -5.79 2.93
N ALA A 32 -10.34 -6.91 2.25
CA ALA A 32 -9.35 -7.98 2.19
C ALA A 32 -9.47 -8.71 0.85
N GLY A 33 -8.41 -9.33 0.38
CA GLY A 33 -8.41 -10.04 -0.88
C GLY A 33 -7.21 -10.93 -1.09
N THR A 34 -7.07 -11.46 -2.29
CA THR A 34 -6.06 -12.47 -2.65
C THR A 34 -4.62 -11.93 -2.65
N ASP A 35 -4.42 -10.64 -2.52
CA ASP A 35 -3.15 -9.94 -2.44
C ASP A 35 -2.73 -9.56 -1.01
N PHE A 36 -3.63 -9.71 -0.04
CA PHE A 36 -3.36 -9.41 1.38
C PHE A 36 -2.60 -10.51 2.17
N PRO A 37 -2.67 -11.82 1.84
CA PRO A 37 -2.04 -12.85 2.66
C PRO A 37 -0.58 -12.59 3.02
N PRO A 38 0.31 -12.10 2.14
CA PRO A 38 1.70 -11.84 2.53
C PRO A 38 1.86 -10.76 3.59
N PHE A 39 0.95 -9.77 3.66
CA PHE A 39 0.92 -8.75 4.71
C PHE A 39 0.40 -9.33 6.02
N ILE A 40 -0.67 -10.11 5.96
CA ILE A 40 -1.25 -10.80 7.12
C ILE A 40 -0.21 -11.72 7.76
N GLU A 41 0.50 -12.50 6.95
CA GLU A 41 1.58 -13.38 7.40
C GLU A 41 2.74 -12.60 8.05
N ALA A 42 3.12 -11.45 7.49
CA ALA A 42 4.17 -10.62 8.07
C ALA A 42 3.76 -10.09 9.45
N PHE A 43 2.56 -9.55 9.59
CA PHE A 43 2.05 -9.10 10.90
C PHE A 43 1.90 -10.25 11.89
N ALA A 44 1.41 -11.42 11.46
CA ALA A 44 1.30 -12.61 12.30
C ALA A 44 2.67 -13.09 12.79
N LYS A 45 3.65 -13.15 11.90
CA LYS A 45 5.05 -13.45 12.22
C LYS A 45 5.60 -12.50 13.30
N TRP A 46 5.43 -11.20 13.10
CA TRP A 46 5.89 -10.20 14.07
C TRP A 46 5.24 -10.37 15.43
N LYS A 47 3.93 -10.62 15.45
CA LYS A 47 3.19 -10.89 16.70
C LYS A 47 3.72 -12.13 17.43
N THR A 48 4.00 -13.23 16.72
CA THR A 48 4.56 -14.46 17.33
C THR A 48 5.99 -14.26 17.85
N GLN A 49 6.73 -13.32 17.27
CA GLN A 49 8.06 -12.91 17.73
C GLN A 49 8.02 -11.91 18.88
N GLY A 50 6.84 -11.56 19.41
CA GLY A 50 6.67 -10.61 20.51
C GLY A 50 6.86 -9.14 20.10
N ARG A 51 6.86 -8.82 18.81
CA ARG A 51 6.94 -7.43 18.34
C ARG A 51 5.59 -6.75 18.57
N THR A 52 5.54 -5.86 19.56
CA THR A 52 4.34 -5.12 19.96
C THR A 52 4.39 -3.65 19.56
N LYS A 53 5.54 -3.18 19.09
CA LYS A 53 5.76 -1.79 18.64
C LYS A 53 6.03 -1.77 17.14
N GLY A 54 5.81 -0.62 16.52
CA GLY A 54 6.03 -0.37 15.11
C GLY A 54 4.71 -0.11 14.37
N ILE A 55 4.72 -0.25 13.05
CA ILE A 55 3.56 0.00 12.21
C ILE A 55 2.37 -0.88 12.61
N GLN A 56 1.21 -0.27 12.81
CA GLN A 56 0.00 -0.95 13.29
C GLN A 56 -0.99 -1.19 12.16
N PRO A 57 -1.48 -2.42 11.95
CA PRO A 57 -2.53 -2.69 10.99
C PRO A 57 -3.88 -2.18 11.52
N VAL A 58 -4.61 -1.46 10.67
CA VAL A 58 -5.99 -1.02 10.91
C VAL A 58 -6.86 -1.51 9.78
N THR A 59 -7.80 -2.39 10.09
CA THR A 59 -8.74 -2.93 9.10
C THR A 59 -9.99 -2.08 9.05
N ALA A 60 -10.32 -1.55 7.89
CA ALA A 60 -11.59 -0.88 7.60
C ALA A 60 -12.51 -1.80 6.78
N ILE A 61 -13.80 -1.64 6.96
CA ILE A 61 -14.82 -2.46 6.26
C ILE A 61 -14.99 -2.09 4.77
N HIS A 62 -14.46 -0.92 4.38
CA HIS A 62 -14.54 -0.42 3.00
C HIS A 62 -13.33 0.48 2.70
N GLU A 63 -12.91 0.50 1.45
CA GLU A 63 -11.69 1.20 1.01
C GLU A 63 -11.77 2.71 1.20
N ILE A 64 -12.93 3.33 0.92
CA ILE A 64 -13.10 4.76 1.15
C ILE A 64 -12.96 5.13 2.64
N THR A 65 -13.35 4.22 3.54
CA THR A 65 -13.18 4.39 4.98
C THR A 65 -11.70 4.37 5.35
N ALA A 66 -10.93 3.40 4.82
CA ALA A 66 -9.48 3.32 5.04
C ALA A 66 -8.77 4.60 4.55
N VAL A 67 -9.12 5.07 3.34
CA VAL A 67 -8.57 6.33 2.79
C VAL A 67 -8.95 7.51 3.67
N SER A 68 -10.21 7.60 4.14
CA SER A 68 -10.66 8.70 5.00
C SER A 68 -9.98 8.71 6.36
N MET A 69 -9.68 7.53 6.92
CA MET A 69 -8.92 7.41 8.18
C MET A 69 -7.48 7.92 8.00
N ALA A 70 -6.79 7.48 6.94
CA ALA A 70 -5.45 7.96 6.61
C ALA A 70 -5.43 9.47 6.31
N HIS A 71 -6.45 9.97 5.61
CA HIS A 71 -6.64 11.40 5.34
C HIS A 71 -6.75 12.20 6.64
N GLY A 72 -7.67 11.80 7.54
CA GLY A 72 -7.85 12.47 8.83
C GLY A 72 -6.59 12.47 9.69
N TYR A 73 -5.88 11.34 9.72
CA TYR A 73 -4.61 11.23 10.43
C TYR A 73 -3.56 12.21 9.88
N ALA A 74 -3.36 12.23 8.55
CA ALA A 74 -2.39 13.11 7.92
C ALA A 74 -2.74 14.59 8.06
N MET A 75 -4.03 14.95 8.09
CA MET A 75 -4.46 16.33 8.37
C MET A 75 -4.04 16.82 9.77
N ILE A 76 -3.98 15.93 10.76
CA ILE A 76 -3.63 16.28 12.14
C ILE A 76 -2.11 16.28 12.34
N THR A 77 -1.42 15.28 11.78
CA THR A 77 0.01 15.06 12.04
C THR A 77 0.92 15.69 11.00
N GLY A 78 0.42 15.91 9.77
CA GLY A 78 1.25 16.26 8.62
C GLY A 78 1.98 15.08 7.96
N ASP A 79 1.91 13.90 8.57
CA ASP A 79 2.66 12.71 8.12
C ASP A 79 1.82 11.78 7.25
N PRO A 80 2.28 11.42 6.04
CA PRO A 80 1.56 10.49 5.18
C PRO A 80 1.48 9.12 5.81
N GLN A 81 0.30 8.52 5.74
CA GLN A 81 0.09 7.12 6.06
C GLN A 81 -0.11 6.30 4.81
N VAL A 82 -0.08 4.97 4.96
CA VAL A 82 -0.29 4.05 3.85
C VAL A 82 -1.69 3.45 3.91
N VAL A 83 -2.34 3.39 2.76
CA VAL A 83 -3.58 2.64 2.57
C VAL A 83 -3.32 1.53 1.58
N MET A 84 -3.71 0.29 1.92
CA MET A 84 -3.67 -0.86 1.02
C MET A 84 -5.08 -1.25 0.62
N VAL A 85 -5.30 -1.42 -0.68
CA VAL A 85 -6.60 -1.82 -1.23
C VAL A 85 -6.46 -3.02 -2.17
N HIS A 86 -7.54 -3.81 -2.28
CA HIS A 86 -7.54 -5.03 -3.06
C HIS A 86 -7.82 -4.77 -4.53
N THR A 87 -6.81 -4.99 -5.35
CA THR A 87 -6.86 -5.00 -6.81
C THR A 87 -7.73 -3.89 -7.45
N ILE A 88 -8.34 -4.18 -8.59
CA ILE A 88 -9.18 -3.24 -9.35
C ILE A 88 -10.41 -2.76 -8.56
N ALA A 89 -11.10 -3.64 -7.85
CA ALA A 89 -12.30 -3.26 -7.08
C ALA A 89 -11.97 -2.29 -5.95
N GLY A 90 -10.95 -2.60 -5.16
CA GLY A 90 -10.49 -1.72 -4.08
C GLY A 90 -9.94 -0.39 -4.60
N THR A 91 -9.23 -0.40 -5.74
CA THR A 91 -8.76 0.82 -6.38
C THR A 91 -9.94 1.72 -6.78
N ALA A 92 -10.97 1.15 -7.39
CA ALA A 92 -12.17 1.89 -7.78
C ALA A 92 -12.93 2.44 -6.56
N ASN A 93 -13.08 1.63 -5.50
CA ASN A 93 -13.76 2.04 -4.26
C ASN A 93 -12.99 3.14 -3.51
N ALA A 94 -11.66 3.18 -3.61
CA ALA A 94 -10.84 4.21 -2.99
C ALA A 94 -10.91 5.56 -3.70
N LEU A 95 -11.31 5.60 -4.98
CA LEU A 95 -11.22 6.78 -5.84
C LEU A 95 -11.85 8.03 -5.20
N GLY A 96 -13.05 7.94 -4.64
CA GLY A 96 -13.71 9.09 -4.00
C GLY A 96 -12.90 9.69 -2.85
N GLY A 97 -12.27 8.83 -2.04
CA GLY A 97 -11.39 9.26 -0.94
C GLY A 97 -10.10 9.91 -1.47
N ILE A 98 -9.52 9.36 -2.53
CA ILE A 98 -8.31 9.90 -3.18
C ILE A 98 -8.59 11.27 -3.82
N ILE A 99 -9.75 11.45 -4.46
CA ILE A 99 -10.17 12.77 -4.97
C ILE A 99 -10.20 13.81 -3.84
N ASN A 100 -10.78 13.46 -2.70
CA ASN A 100 -10.83 14.34 -1.53
C ASN A 100 -9.41 14.67 -1.02
N ALA A 101 -8.54 13.67 -0.87
CA ALA A 101 -7.16 13.87 -0.43
C ALA A 101 -6.38 14.76 -1.40
N ALA A 102 -6.53 14.54 -2.71
CA ALA A 102 -5.89 15.35 -3.74
C ALA A 102 -6.33 16.81 -3.69
N ARG A 103 -7.63 17.06 -3.59
CA ARG A 103 -8.19 18.43 -3.51
C ARG A 103 -7.81 19.15 -2.21
N ALA A 104 -7.70 18.41 -1.11
CA ALA A 104 -7.24 18.93 0.17
C ALA A 104 -5.71 18.99 0.30
N ARG A 105 -4.95 18.50 -0.69
CA ARG A 105 -3.49 18.42 -0.68
C ARG A 105 -2.96 17.63 0.53
N VAL A 106 -3.64 16.56 0.89
CA VAL A 106 -3.26 15.72 2.04
C VAL A 106 -2.35 14.60 1.55
N PRO A 107 -1.13 14.50 2.12
CA PRO A 107 -0.18 13.49 1.69
C PRO A 107 -0.62 12.09 2.15
N MET A 108 -0.58 11.12 1.23
CA MET A 108 -0.78 9.70 1.55
C MET A 108 -0.18 8.80 0.47
N LEU A 109 0.14 7.57 0.84
CA LEU A 109 0.56 6.53 -0.08
C LEU A 109 -0.57 5.52 -0.25
N LEU A 110 -1.15 5.43 -1.45
CA LEU A 110 -2.07 4.36 -1.80
C LEU A 110 -1.29 3.21 -2.44
N ALA A 111 -1.36 2.05 -1.84
CA ALA A 111 -0.89 0.79 -2.41
C ALA A 111 -2.10 -0.04 -2.84
N ALA A 112 -2.08 -0.55 -4.05
CA ALA A 112 -3.11 -1.42 -4.58
C ALA A 112 -2.48 -2.71 -5.12
N GLY A 113 -3.01 -3.86 -4.74
CA GLY A 113 -2.56 -5.12 -5.30
C GLY A 113 -2.93 -5.25 -6.78
N ARG A 114 -2.23 -6.14 -7.46
CA ARG A 114 -2.59 -6.62 -8.80
C ARG A 114 -2.61 -8.13 -8.83
N THR A 115 -3.26 -8.69 -9.81
CA THR A 115 -3.19 -10.12 -10.06
C THR A 115 -1.76 -10.54 -10.43
N SER A 116 -1.43 -11.78 -10.10
CA SER A 116 -0.13 -12.36 -10.45
C SER A 116 0.14 -12.28 -11.95
N ILE A 117 1.38 -11.94 -12.31
CA ILE A 117 1.80 -11.87 -13.71
C ILE A 117 2.04 -13.26 -14.32
N THR A 118 2.25 -14.28 -13.50
CA THR A 118 2.53 -15.66 -13.92
C THR A 118 1.31 -16.55 -13.73
N GLU A 119 1.09 -17.48 -14.64
CA GLU A 119 0.03 -18.49 -14.55
C GLU A 119 0.54 -19.81 -13.94
N LYS A 120 1.83 -20.07 -14.04
CA LYS A 120 2.49 -21.30 -13.55
C LYS A 120 3.91 -21.00 -13.07
N GLY A 121 4.47 -21.92 -12.28
CA GLY A 121 5.88 -21.90 -11.92
C GLY A 121 6.26 -21.10 -10.68
N HIS A 122 5.33 -20.40 -10.06
CA HIS A 122 5.55 -19.69 -8.80
C HIS A 122 4.43 -19.97 -7.80
N VAL A 123 4.73 -19.90 -6.51
CA VAL A 123 3.76 -20.12 -5.44
C VAL A 123 2.59 -19.14 -5.51
N THR A 124 2.84 -17.94 -6.04
CA THR A 124 1.83 -16.88 -6.20
C THR A 124 1.23 -16.81 -7.60
N SER A 125 1.42 -17.85 -8.43
CA SER A 125 0.82 -17.88 -9.78
C SER A 125 -0.71 -17.90 -9.72
N ARG A 126 -1.34 -17.47 -10.81
CA ARG A 126 -2.80 -17.48 -10.94
C ARG A 126 -3.32 -18.91 -10.82
N GLY A 127 -4.09 -19.20 -9.78
CA GLY A 127 -4.63 -20.54 -9.54
C GLY A 127 -6.16 -20.61 -9.45
N GLN A 128 -6.84 -19.46 -9.52
CA GLN A 128 -8.30 -19.37 -9.37
C GLN A 128 -8.86 -18.42 -10.41
N GLY A 129 -10.06 -18.71 -10.92
CA GLY A 129 -10.73 -17.89 -11.94
C GLY A 129 -10.86 -16.41 -11.58
N ILE A 130 -10.97 -16.11 -10.28
CA ILE A 130 -11.01 -14.73 -9.78
C ILE A 130 -9.76 -13.91 -10.16
N HIS A 131 -8.61 -14.54 -10.28
CA HIS A 131 -7.38 -13.83 -10.65
C HIS A 131 -7.43 -13.25 -12.06
N TRP A 132 -8.15 -13.89 -12.99
CA TRP A 132 -8.37 -13.33 -14.34
C TRP A 132 -9.47 -12.28 -14.33
N ALA A 133 -10.52 -12.47 -13.53
CA ALA A 133 -11.61 -11.50 -13.40
C ALA A 133 -11.16 -10.18 -12.74
N GLN A 134 -10.07 -10.20 -11.96
CA GLN A 134 -9.49 -9.03 -11.31
C GLN A 134 -8.39 -8.37 -12.14
N GLU A 135 -8.11 -8.85 -13.33
CA GLU A 135 -7.14 -8.22 -14.24
C GLU A 135 -7.69 -6.90 -14.77
N SER A 136 -6.82 -5.91 -14.87
CA SER A 136 -7.13 -4.60 -15.44
C SER A 136 -6.02 -4.20 -16.39
N PHE A 137 -6.38 -3.64 -17.53
CA PHE A 137 -5.41 -3.17 -18.51
C PHE A 137 -4.53 -2.06 -17.94
N ASP A 138 -5.12 -1.05 -17.30
CA ASP A 138 -4.42 0.06 -16.65
C ASP A 138 -5.11 0.41 -15.33
N GLN A 139 -4.75 -0.30 -14.26
CA GLN A 139 -5.36 -0.10 -12.95
C GLN A 139 -5.05 1.29 -12.38
N ALA A 140 -3.81 1.75 -12.52
CA ALA A 140 -3.37 3.06 -12.04
C ALA A 140 -4.07 4.21 -12.78
N GLY A 141 -4.47 3.98 -14.04
CA GLY A 141 -5.21 4.95 -14.85
C GLY A 141 -6.49 5.48 -14.19
N MET A 142 -7.14 4.68 -13.34
CA MET A 142 -8.31 5.12 -12.59
C MET A 142 -8.03 6.29 -11.62
N LEU A 143 -6.79 6.42 -11.17
CA LEU A 143 -6.39 7.40 -10.15
C LEU A 143 -5.46 8.48 -10.69
N ARG A 144 -4.92 8.32 -11.89
CA ARG A 144 -3.79 9.12 -12.41
C ARG A 144 -4.04 10.60 -12.43
N GLU A 145 -5.28 11.05 -12.60
CA GLU A 145 -5.64 12.47 -12.54
C GLU A 145 -5.62 13.08 -11.12
N PHE A 146 -5.58 12.23 -10.10
CA PHE A 146 -5.73 12.64 -8.70
C PHE A 146 -4.52 12.31 -7.84
N VAL A 147 -3.55 11.56 -8.39
CA VAL A 147 -2.30 11.24 -7.69
C VAL A 147 -1.13 11.97 -8.34
N LYS A 148 -0.12 12.28 -7.57
CA LYS A 148 1.07 13.00 -8.06
C LYS A 148 1.99 12.09 -8.87
N TRP A 149 1.93 10.79 -8.64
CA TRP A 149 2.76 9.79 -9.28
C TRP A 149 2.19 8.40 -9.07
N ASP A 150 2.34 7.53 -10.04
CA ASP A 150 2.01 6.11 -9.95
C ASP A 150 3.17 5.24 -10.42
N TYR A 151 3.28 4.03 -9.88
CA TYR A 151 4.29 3.06 -10.28
C TYR A 151 3.84 1.63 -9.99
N GLU A 152 4.04 0.73 -10.95
CA GLU A 152 3.83 -0.70 -10.76
C GLU A 152 5.14 -1.38 -10.35
N LEU A 153 5.23 -1.82 -9.09
CA LEU A 153 6.37 -2.56 -8.58
C LEU A 153 6.39 -4.00 -9.13
N ARG A 154 7.29 -4.27 -10.06
CA ARG A 154 7.41 -5.60 -10.70
C ARG A 154 8.55 -6.44 -10.11
N ARG A 155 9.48 -5.84 -9.40
CA ARG A 155 10.67 -6.50 -8.86
C ARG A 155 10.95 -6.00 -7.45
N GLY A 156 11.09 -6.96 -6.51
CA GLY A 156 11.32 -6.63 -5.10
C GLY A 156 12.61 -5.85 -4.83
N GLU A 157 13.63 -5.97 -5.69
CA GLU A 157 14.88 -5.24 -5.56
C GLU A 157 14.72 -3.72 -5.70
N GLN A 158 13.62 -3.28 -6.28
CA GLN A 158 13.31 -1.85 -6.46
C GLN A 158 12.48 -1.27 -5.30
N LEU A 159 12.08 -2.08 -4.33
CA LEU A 159 11.13 -1.72 -3.29
C LEU A 159 11.56 -0.44 -2.55
N GLU A 160 12.79 -0.38 -2.03
CA GLU A 160 13.29 0.77 -1.29
C GLU A 160 13.23 2.05 -2.13
N THR A 161 13.74 2.00 -3.36
CA THR A 161 13.78 3.16 -4.26
C THR A 161 12.37 3.67 -4.61
N VAL A 162 11.44 2.75 -4.84
CA VAL A 162 10.06 3.09 -5.22
C VAL A 162 9.30 3.70 -4.04
N VAL A 163 9.38 3.09 -2.86
CA VAL A 163 8.69 3.57 -1.66
C VAL A 163 9.26 4.91 -1.19
N ASP A 164 10.58 5.06 -1.17
CA ASP A 164 11.22 6.31 -0.78
C ASP A 164 10.82 7.45 -1.71
N ARG A 165 10.77 7.18 -3.02
CA ARG A 165 10.32 8.15 -4.01
C ARG A 165 8.85 8.51 -3.82
N ALA A 166 7.99 7.51 -3.64
CA ALA A 166 6.57 7.74 -3.41
C ALA A 166 6.34 8.63 -2.18
N LEU A 167 6.92 8.28 -1.03
CA LEU A 167 6.78 9.06 0.20
C LEU A 167 7.38 10.48 0.08
N ALA A 168 8.47 10.65 -0.64
CA ALA A 168 9.04 11.97 -0.91
C ALA A 168 8.08 12.82 -1.78
N ILE A 169 7.50 12.23 -2.81
CA ILE A 169 6.57 12.92 -3.71
C ILE A 169 5.30 13.35 -2.96
N THR A 170 4.77 12.52 -2.04
CA THR A 170 3.57 12.90 -1.28
C THR A 170 3.79 14.15 -0.43
N ARG A 171 5.01 14.33 0.12
CA ARG A 171 5.38 15.45 0.99
C ARG A 171 5.81 16.71 0.26
N ASN A 172 6.31 16.59 -0.98
CA ASN A 172 6.75 17.75 -1.76
C ASN A 172 5.56 18.64 -2.12
N GLU A 173 5.75 19.95 -1.97
CA GLU A 173 4.70 20.91 -2.30
C GLU A 173 4.46 21.03 -3.83
N PRO A 174 3.20 21.13 -4.27
CA PRO A 174 2.00 20.93 -3.45
C PRO A 174 1.87 19.48 -2.99
N SER A 175 1.65 19.25 -1.68
CA SER A 175 1.51 17.91 -1.12
C SER A 175 0.25 17.19 -1.65
N GLY A 176 0.19 15.86 -1.53
CA GLY A 176 -0.95 15.09 -2.04
C GLY A 176 -0.69 13.60 -2.13
N PRO A 177 -1.70 12.82 -2.49
CA PRO A 177 -1.58 11.39 -2.64
C PRO A 177 -0.73 10.99 -3.84
#